data_76e076f86c7b1c8e925c022dfe197593
#
_entry.id   76e076f86c7b1c8e925c022dfe197593
#
_cell.length_a   1.000
_cell.length_b   1.000
_cell.length_c   1.000
_cell.angle_alpha   90.00
_cell.angle_beta   90.00
_cell.angle_gamma   90.00
#
_symmetry.space_group_name_H-M   'P 1'
#
loop_
_entity.id
_entity.type
_entity.pdbx_description
1 polymer ?
#
loop_
_entity_poly.entity_id
_entity_poly.type
_entity_poly.pdbx_seq_one_letter_code
_entity_poly.pdbx_strand_id
1 'polypeptide(L)'
;DDALWDAFVRQALGGTIFSTSAWLNCAARATDGEAHRIGCFRNGNLIAGLSGLARKRSGLNRLETPELTPHTGLLLAPVQSKGPAKAEAEQHRACELLIDYLEKKYDHVFLVHPPAITDMRPFTWRNWDARLRYTYQIDPSDSEALWDKIERRTRTVIRKAEKLGYALQPTDDVALFRRLYEALYNKQSDGAPVAADTAERFVAAVLKTGLGQAYKIESADGQVASVVVFVNGF
;
A
#
# COMPACT_ATOMS: atom_id res chain seq x y z
N ASP A 1 10.71 -17.76 3.11
CA ASP A 1 11.98 -17.00 3.15
C ASP A 1 11.74 -15.57 2.70
N ASP A 2 12.00 -14.60 3.60
CA ASP A 2 11.75 -13.17 3.37
C ASP A 2 12.67 -12.61 2.26
N ALA A 3 13.93 -13.05 2.23
CA ALA A 3 14.89 -12.57 1.24
C ALA A 3 14.51 -12.98 -0.19
N LEU A 4 14.05 -14.22 -0.37
CA LEU A 4 13.56 -14.71 -1.66
C LEU A 4 12.31 -13.94 -2.10
N TRP A 5 11.38 -13.71 -1.17
CA TRP A 5 10.16 -12.94 -1.43
C TRP A 5 10.46 -11.50 -1.82
N ASP A 6 11.29 -10.80 -1.05
CA ASP A 6 11.62 -9.39 -1.30
C ASP A 6 12.41 -9.20 -2.60
N ALA A 7 13.30 -10.15 -2.95
CA ALA A 7 13.98 -10.18 -4.24
C ALA A 7 12.97 -10.33 -5.40
N PHE A 8 11.95 -11.16 -5.24
CA PHE A 8 10.88 -11.31 -6.22
C PHE A 8 10.02 -10.05 -6.32
N VAL A 9 9.60 -9.45 -5.20
CA VAL A 9 8.81 -8.22 -5.18
C VAL A 9 9.49 -7.10 -5.97
N ARG A 10 10.81 -6.94 -5.85
CA ARG A 10 11.57 -5.87 -6.54
C ARG A 10 11.51 -5.95 -8.07
N GLN A 11 11.35 -7.13 -8.64
CA GLN A 11 11.35 -7.33 -10.10
C GLN A 11 9.97 -7.69 -10.67
N ALA A 12 9.00 -8.00 -9.82
CA ALA A 12 7.68 -8.41 -10.26
C ALA A 12 6.87 -7.24 -10.80
N LEU A 13 6.05 -7.48 -11.83
CA LEU A 13 4.96 -6.59 -12.19
C LEU A 13 4.01 -6.49 -10.98
N GLY A 14 3.69 -5.28 -10.58
CA GLY A 14 2.92 -5.01 -9.36
C GLY A 14 3.76 -4.96 -8.08
N GLY A 15 5.09 -5.17 -8.16
CA GLY A 15 5.97 -5.07 -7.01
C GLY A 15 6.09 -3.64 -6.50
N THR A 16 5.85 -3.46 -5.19
CA THR A 16 6.00 -2.18 -4.49
C THR A 16 6.46 -2.44 -3.06
N ILE A 17 6.86 -1.39 -2.36
CA ILE A 17 7.22 -1.44 -0.93
C ILE A 17 6.11 -2.11 -0.09
N PHE A 18 4.85 -1.92 -0.46
CA PHE A 18 3.68 -2.42 0.27
C PHE A 18 3.55 -3.94 0.25
N SER A 19 4.19 -4.62 -0.70
CA SER A 19 4.22 -6.08 -0.79
C SER A 19 5.47 -6.70 -0.15
N THR A 20 6.43 -5.90 0.35
CA THR A 20 7.65 -6.41 1.00
C THR A 20 7.35 -7.06 2.34
N SER A 21 8.22 -7.98 2.75
CA SER A 21 8.15 -8.63 4.06
C SER A 21 8.21 -7.61 5.20
N ALA A 22 9.06 -6.59 5.08
CA ALA A 22 9.19 -5.55 6.10
C ALA A 22 7.88 -4.76 6.30
N TRP A 23 7.23 -4.33 5.21
CA TRP A 23 5.94 -3.62 5.28
C TRP A 23 4.83 -4.49 5.86
N LEU A 24 4.68 -5.71 5.36
CA LEU A 24 3.67 -6.65 5.83
C LEU A 24 3.84 -7.00 7.32
N ASN A 25 5.08 -7.12 7.78
CA ASN A 25 5.38 -7.35 9.19
C ASN A 25 5.04 -6.13 10.05
N CYS A 26 5.24 -4.88 9.58
CA CYS A 26 4.79 -3.68 10.27
C CYS A 26 3.26 -3.67 10.40
N ALA A 27 2.55 -3.95 9.32
CA ALA A 27 1.10 -4.02 9.31
C ALA A 27 0.56 -5.13 10.24
N ALA A 28 1.15 -6.32 10.20
CA ALA A 28 0.77 -7.45 11.05
C ALA A 28 0.89 -7.11 12.55
N ARG A 29 2.01 -6.51 12.96
CA ARG A 29 2.24 -6.12 14.36
C ARG A 29 1.29 -5.04 14.84
N ALA A 30 0.88 -4.13 13.96
CA ALA A 30 -0.03 -3.04 14.32
C ALA A 30 -1.49 -3.48 14.46
N THR A 31 -1.89 -4.58 13.80
CA THR A 31 -3.30 -4.91 13.58
C THR A 31 -3.68 -6.32 14.02
N ASP A 32 -2.85 -6.99 14.79
CA ASP A 32 -3.05 -8.37 15.29
C ASP A 32 -3.39 -9.37 14.17
N GLY A 33 -2.79 -9.17 12.98
CA GLY A 33 -2.89 -10.06 11.83
C GLY A 33 -1.60 -10.84 11.60
N GLU A 34 -1.65 -11.80 10.69
CA GLU A 34 -0.48 -12.55 10.24
C GLU A 34 -0.13 -12.19 8.79
N ALA A 35 1.13 -11.83 8.54
CA ALA A 35 1.60 -11.51 7.20
C ALA A 35 1.69 -12.78 6.36
N HIS A 36 0.82 -12.93 5.36
CA HIS A 36 0.82 -14.05 4.44
C HIS A 36 1.41 -13.64 3.10
N ARG A 37 2.34 -14.47 2.63
CA ARG A 37 2.99 -14.40 1.32
C ARG A 37 2.81 -15.75 0.64
N ILE A 38 2.07 -15.75 -0.45
CA ILE A 38 1.65 -16.95 -1.18
C ILE A 38 2.37 -16.90 -2.51
N GLY A 39 3.20 -17.90 -2.79
CA GLY A 39 4.01 -17.95 -4.00
C GLY A 39 3.61 -19.11 -4.90
N CYS A 40 3.55 -18.87 -6.20
CA CYS A 40 3.43 -19.87 -7.24
C CYS A 40 4.83 -20.14 -7.84
N PHE A 41 5.29 -21.40 -7.80
CA PHE A 41 6.61 -21.78 -8.25
C PHE A 41 6.54 -22.65 -9.52
N ARG A 42 7.50 -22.45 -10.41
CA ARG A 42 7.76 -23.31 -11.56
C ARG A 42 9.26 -23.63 -11.64
N ASN A 43 9.61 -24.91 -11.59
CA ASN A 43 11.01 -25.37 -11.61
C ASN A 43 11.90 -24.66 -10.56
N GLY A 44 11.36 -24.46 -9.36
CA GLY A 44 12.07 -23.79 -8.26
C GLY A 44 12.07 -22.25 -8.32
N ASN A 45 11.58 -21.65 -9.40
CA ASN A 45 11.51 -20.18 -9.55
C ASN A 45 10.11 -19.66 -9.18
N LEU A 46 10.07 -18.59 -8.42
CA LEU A 46 8.83 -17.87 -8.09
C LEU A 46 8.35 -17.11 -9.33
N ILE A 47 7.18 -17.48 -9.86
CA ILE A 47 6.63 -16.91 -11.11
C ILE A 47 5.43 -15.99 -10.88
N ALA A 48 4.72 -16.17 -9.76
CA ALA A 48 3.65 -15.28 -9.33
C ALA A 48 3.51 -15.34 -7.81
N GLY A 49 2.90 -14.32 -7.22
CA GLY A 49 2.65 -14.29 -5.80
C GLY A 49 1.50 -13.38 -5.42
N LEU A 50 1.01 -13.57 -4.21
CA LEU A 50 0.01 -12.74 -3.55
C LEU A 50 0.46 -12.45 -2.13
N SER A 51 0.18 -11.25 -1.64
CA SER A 51 0.43 -10.90 -0.25
C SER A 51 -0.75 -10.17 0.38
N GLY A 52 -0.88 -10.32 1.69
CA GLY A 52 -1.90 -9.68 2.49
C GLY A 52 -1.79 -10.05 3.96
N LEU A 53 -2.74 -9.59 4.76
CA LEU A 53 -2.88 -10.02 6.16
C LEU A 53 -3.95 -11.09 6.29
N ALA A 54 -3.58 -12.20 6.90
CA ALA A 54 -4.51 -13.24 7.32
C ALA A 54 -5.01 -12.95 8.73
N ARG A 55 -6.31 -13.11 8.93
CA ARG A 55 -6.97 -12.96 10.24
C ARG A 55 -8.13 -13.95 10.36
N LYS A 56 -8.39 -14.35 11.60
CA LYS A 56 -9.63 -15.07 11.93
C LYS A 56 -10.60 -14.09 12.58
N ARG A 57 -11.71 -13.81 11.92
CA ARG A 57 -12.75 -12.91 12.45
C ARG A 57 -14.13 -13.57 12.33
N SER A 58 -14.86 -13.60 13.45
CA SER A 58 -16.18 -14.26 13.53
C SER A 58 -16.16 -15.71 13.04
N GLY A 59 -15.09 -16.45 13.32
CA GLY A 59 -14.91 -17.84 12.89
C GLY A 59 -14.38 -18.01 11.46
N LEU A 60 -14.37 -16.96 10.63
CA LEU A 60 -13.95 -16.99 9.24
C LEU A 60 -12.45 -16.68 9.09
N ASN A 61 -11.76 -17.45 8.25
CA ASN A 61 -10.39 -17.18 7.82
C ASN A 61 -10.43 -16.13 6.70
N ARG A 62 -9.78 -15.01 6.90
CA ARG A 62 -9.79 -13.89 5.96
C ARG A 62 -8.38 -13.57 5.49
N LEU A 63 -8.25 -13.19 4.22
CA LEU A 63 -7.03 -12.59 3.68
C LEU A 63 -7.39 -11.23 3.09
N GLU A 64 -6.76 -10.19 3.61
CA GLU A 64 -7.13 -8.82 3.24
C GLU A 64 -5.88 -7.96 2.99
N THR A 65 -6.03 -6.96 2.11
CA THR A 65 -5.05 -5.86 2.06
C THR A 65 -5.02 -5.18 3.42
N PRO A 66 -3.83 -4.97 4.02
CA PRO A 66 -3.73 -4.35 5.34
C PRO A 66 -4.38 -2.96 5.36
N GLU A 67 -4.88 -2.56 6.51
CA GLU A 67 -5.30 -1.19 6.74
C GLU A 67 -4.11 -0.24 6.56
N LEU A 68 -4.38 1.02 6.20
CA LEU A 68 -3.38 2.06 5.92
C LEU A 68 -2.36 1.66 4.82
N THR A 69 -2.73 0.67 4.02
CA THR A 69 -1.93 0.18 2.89
C THR A 69 -2.73 0.36 1.61
N PRO A 70 -2.23 1.10 0.61
CA PRO A 70 -3.01 1.38 -0.59
C PRO A 70 -3.28 0.13 -1.43
N HIS A 71 -2.35 -0.78 -1.48
CA HIS A 71 -2.45 -2.06 -2.21
C HIS A 71 -1.38 -3.06 -1.76
N THR A 72 -1.65 -4.34 -1.99
CA THR A 72 -0.71 -5.47 -1.91
C THR A 72 -0.96 -6.38 -3.13
N GLY A 73 -1.68 -7.46 -2.96
CA GLY A 73 -2.29 -8.24 -4.06
C GLY A 73 -1.29 -8.96 -4.96
N LEU A 74 -1.66 -9.04 -6.24
CA LEU A 74 -0.99 -9.87 -7.23
C LEU A 74 0.36 -9.31 -7.67
N LEU A 75 1.33 -10.20 -7.75
CA LEU A 75 2.69 -9.98 -8.24
C LEU A 75 2.97 -11.01 -9.34
N LEU A 76 3.50 -10.56 -10.47
CA LEU A 76 3.81 -11.45 -11.60
C LEU A 76 5.27 -11.30 -12.00
N ALA A 77 5.98 -12.42 -12.14
CA ALA A 77 7.33 -12.38 -12.70
C ALA A 77 7.34 -11.82 -14.12
N PRO A 78 8.40 -11.14 -14.54
CA PRO A 78 8.61 -10.82 -15.94
C PRO A 78 8.63 -12.11 -16.77
N VAL A 79 7.78 -12.18 -17.80
CA VAL A 79 7.70 -13.37 -18.65
C VAL A 79 8.75 -13.30 -19.76
N GLN A 80 9.59 -14.32 -19.85
CA GLN A 80 10.63 -14.44 -20.90
C GLN A 80 10.14 -15.22 -22.13
N SER A 81 8.84 -15.30 -22.37
CA SER A 81 8.33 -16.06 -23.50
C SER A 81 8.45 -15.31 -24.84
N LYS A 82 8.62 -16.08 -25.94
CA LYS A 82 8.85 -15.53 -27.28
C LYS A 82 7.58 -14.94 -27.97
N GLY A 83 6.50 -14.65 -27.23
CA GLY A 83 5.31 -14.05 -27.78
C GLY A 83 4.29 -13.63 -26.71
N PRO A 84 3.53 -12.55 -26.97
CA PRO A 84 2.62 -11.96 -25.98
C PRO A 84 1.50 -12.93 -25.56
N ALA A 85 0.91 -13.68 -26.46
CA ALA A 85 -0.16 -14.64 -26.15
C ALA A 85 0.32 -15.78 -25.24
N LYS A 86 1.57 -16.26 -25.42
CA LYS A 86 2.14 -17.28 -24.55
C LYS A 86 2.46 -16.72 -23.16
N ALA A 87 2.96 -15.47 -23.11
CA ALA A 87 3.21 -14.77 -21.86
C ALA A 87 1.93 -14.62 -21.03
N GLU A 88 0.86 -14.16 -21.68
CA GLU A 88 -0.46 -14.00 -21.09
C GLU A 88 -1.02 -15.32 -20.56
N ALA A 89 -0.96 -16.39 -21.37
CA ALA A 89 -1.42 -17.72 -20.96
C ALA A 89 -0.65 -18.26 -19.74
N GLU A 90 0.67 -18.02 -19.67
CA GLU A 90 1.49 -18.41 -18.51
C GLU A 90 1.11 -17.63 -17.26
N GLN A 91 0.87 -16.32 -17.37
CA GLN A 91 0.42 -15.48 -16.26
C GLN A 91 -0.98 -15.88 -15.77
N HIS A 92 -1.91 -16.12 -16.70
CA HIS A 92 -3.26 -16.59 -16.35
C HIS A 92 -3.20 -17.92 -15.60
N ARG A 93 -2.39 -18.88 -16.07
CA ARG A 93 -2.24 -20.17 -15.41
C ARG A 93 -1.69 -20.03 -13.98
N ALA A 94 -0.72 -19.14 -13.76
CA ALA A 94 -0.21 -18.86 -12.44
C ALA A 94 -1.27 -18.20 -11.52
N CYS A 95 -2.08 -17.28 -12.07
CA CYS A 95 -3.21 -16.67 -11.36
C CYS A 95 -4.26 -17.71 -10.95
N GLU A 96 -4.64 -18.64 -11.86
CA GLU A 96 -5.58 -19.72 -11.56
C GLU A 96 -5.13 -20.57 -10.36
N LEU A 97 -3.83 -20.94 -10.31
CA LEU A 97 -3.28 -21.71 -9.20
C LEU A 97 -3.32 -20.94 -7.87
N LEU A 98 -3.06 -19.63 -7.91
CA LEU A 98 -3.18 -18.77 -6.74
C LEU A 98 -4.63 -18.66 -6.29
N ILE A 99 -5.58 -18.49 -7.21
CA ILE A 99 -7.01 -18.41 -6.92
C ILE A 99 -7.50 -19.74 -6.32
N ASP A 100 -7.12 -20.87 -6.90
CA ASP A 100 -7.44 -22.22 -6.36
C ASP A 100 -6.98 -22.38 -4.90
N TYR A 101 -5.79 -21.85 -4.59
CA TYR A 101 -5.27 -21.86 -3.23
C TYR A 101 -6.08 -20.97 -2.31
N LEU A 102 -6.39 -19.73 -2.76
CA LEU A 102 -7.15 -18.77 -1.97
C LEU A 102 -8.54 -19.30 -1.62
N GLU A 103 -9.27 -19.83 -2.60
CA GLU A 103 -10.63 -20.39 -2.44
C GLU A 103 -10.67 -21.60 -1.49
N LYS A 104 -9.59 -22.36 -1.40
CA LYS A 104 -9.47 -23.49 -0.46
C LYS A 104 -9.07 -23.07 0.95
N LYS A 105 -8.32 -21.99 1.08
CA LYS A 105 -7.67 -21.61 2.36
C LYS A 105 -8.47 -20.58 3.14
N TYR A 106 -9.20 -19.69 2.46
CA TYR A 106 -9.88 -18.56 3.07
C TYR A 106 -11.36 -18.55 2.75
N ASP A 107 -12.14 -18.16 3.74
CA ASP A 107 -13.60 -17.99 3.61
C ASP A 107 -13.95 -16.62 3.00
N HIS A 108 -13.01 -15.65 3.12
CA HIS A 108 -13.17 -14.31 2.56
C HIS A 108 -11.81 -13.77 2.13
N VAL A 109 -11.77 -13.23 0.92
CA VAL A 109 -10.56 -12.57 0.38
C VAL A 109 -10.92 -11.18 -0.14
N PHE A 110 -10.20 -10.17 0.31
CA PHE A 110 -10.31 -8.80 -0.18
C PHE A 110 -8.92 -8.23 -0.44
N LEU A 111 -8.55 -8.10 -1.71
CA LEU A 111 -7.25 -7.63 -2.12
C LEU A 111 -7.38 -6.40 -3.03
N VAL A 112 -6.60 -5.37 -2.74
CA VAL A 112 -6.41 -4.23 -3.64
C VAL A 112 -5.13 -4.47 -4.43
N HIS A 113 -5.23 -4.56 -5.74
CA HIS A 113 -4.08 -4.78 -6.62
C HIS A 113 -3.37 -3.45 -6.95
N PRO A 114 -2.04 -3.50 -7.17
CA PRO A 114 -1.29 -2.34 -7.63
C PRO A 114 -1.77 -1.87 -9.02
N PRO A 115 -1.60 -0.57 -9.36
CA PRO A 115 -2.04 -0.02 -10.66
C PRO A 115 -1.42 -0.72 -11.88
N ALA A 116 -0.27 -1.36 -11.74
CA ALA A 116 0.37 -2.12 -12.82
C ALA A 116 -0.38 -3.41 -13.18
N ILE A 117 -1.24 -3.92 -12.30
CA ILE A 117 -2.07 -5.10 -12.57
C ILE A 117 -3.38 -4.63 -13.20
N THR A 118 -3.48 -4.75 -14.51
CA THR A 118 -4.63 -4.27 -15.29
C THR A 118 -5.53 -5.40 -15.78
N ASP A 119 -5.06 -6.65 -15.78
CA ASP A 119 -5.84 -7.80 -16.23
C ASP A 119 -6.46 -8.55 -15.05
N MET A 120 -7.76 -8.39 -14.89
CA MET A 120 -8.55 -9.04 -13.85
C MET A 120 -9.36 -10.25 -14.35
N ARG A 121 -9.20 -10.63 -15.64
CA ARG A 121 -9.94 -11.76 -16.24
C ARG A 121 -9.80 -13.06 -15.45
N PRO A 122 -8.61 -13.46 -14.95
CA PRO A 122 -8.49 -14.70 -14.18
C PRO A 122 -9.39 -14.75 -12.94
N PHE A 123 -9.62 -13.60 -12.29
CA PHE A 123 -10.52 -13.48 -11.14
C PHE A 123 -11.98 -13.41 -11.55
N THR A 124 -12.32 -12.57 -12.53
CA THR A 124 -13.72 -12.38 -12.96
C THR A 124 -14.31 -13.63 -13.63
N TRP A 125 -13.50 -14.43 -14.34
CA TRP A 125 -13.93 -15.72 -14.89
C TRP A 125 -14.23 -16.77 -13.80
N ARG A 126 -13.73 -16.55 -12.59
CA ARG A 126 -14.03 -17.36 -11.40
C ARG A 126 -15.10 -16.72 -10.50
N ASN A 127 -15.88 -15.77 -11.04
CA ASN A 127 -16.96 -15.05 -10.35
C ASN A 127 -16.51 -14.21 -9.15
N TRP A 128 -15.24 -13.76 -9.12
CA TRP A 128 -14.80 -12.77 -8.16
C TRP A 128 -15.33 -11.39 -8.53
N ASP A 129 -15.81 -10.64 -7.53
CA ASP A 129 -16.19 -9.23 -7.72
C ASP A 129 -14.95 -8.37 -7.89
N ALA A 130 -14.88 -7.62 -8.99
CA ALA A 130 -13.78 -6.71 -9.29
C ALA A 130 -14.28 -5.27 -9.39
N ARG A 131 -13.67 -4.37 -8.59
CA ARG A 131 -14.02 -2.95 -8.56
C ARG A 131 -12.82 -2.11 -8.91
N LEU A 132 -13.02 -1.14 -9.80
CA LEU A 132 -11.98 -0.18 -10.17
C LEU A 132 -11.77 0.84 -9.05
N ARG A 133 -10.49 1.15 -8.80
CA ARG A 133 -10.05 2.26 -7.97
C ARG A 133 -9.08 3.12 -8.77
N TYR A 134 -9.02 4.40 -8.46
CA TYR A 134 -8.14 5.34 -9.13
C TYR A 134 -7.16 5.93 -8.13
N THR A 135 -5.95 6.22 -8.59
CA THR A 135 -4.94 6.96 -7.82
C THR A 135 -4.25 7.95 -8.74
N TYR A 136 -3.58 8.92 -8.16
CA TYR A 136 -2.76 9.87 -8.91
C TYR A 136 -1.30 9.44 -8.84
N GLN A 137 -0.62 9.55 -9.99
CA GLN A 137 0.82 9.44 -10.07
C GLN A 137 1.38 10.79 -10.45
N ILE A 138 2.36 11.26 -9.69
CA ILE A 138 3.02 12.55 -9.89
C ILE A 138 4.49 12.23 -10.14
N ASP A 139 5.03 12.71 -11.25
CA ASP A 139 6.45 12.67 -11.54
C ASP A 139 7.12 13.95 -10.98
N PRO A 140 7.93 13.83 -9.92
CA PRO A 140 8.59 14.97 -9.30
C PRO A 140 9.91 15.35 -9.97
N SER A 141 10.34 14.70 -11.05
CA SER A 141 11.64 14.90 -11.71
C SER A 141 11.83 16.32 -12.27
N ASP A 142 10.72 16.98 -12.66
CA ASP A 142 10.70 18.38 -13.10
C ASP A 142 9.75 19.20 -12.21
N SER A 143 10.31 19.84 -11.20
CA SER A 143 9.55 20.61 -10.22
C SER A 143 8.90 21.87 -10.80
N GLU A 144 9.48 22.49 -11.82
CA GLU A 144 8.94 23.68 -12.47
C GLU A 144 7.72 23.31 -13.31
N ALA A 145 7.85 22.28 -14.16
CA ALA A 145 6.72 21.78 -14.95
C ALA A 145 5.62 21.22 -14.06
N LEU A 146 5.96 20.59 -12.92
CA LEU A 146 4.98 20.15 -11.95
C LEU A 146 4.24 21.31 -11.32
N TRP A 147 4.96 22.38 -10.93
CA TRP A 147 4.35 23.57 -10.36
C TRP A 147 3.34 24.21 -11.32
N ASP A 148 3.63 24.25 -12.60
CA ASP A 148 2.73 24.82 -13.61
C ASP A 148 1.47 24.00 -13.84
N LYS A 149 1.54 22.68 -13.62
CA LYS A 149 0.39 21.76 -13.68
C LYS A 149 -0.54 21.88 -12.47
N ILE A 150 -0.06 22.42 -11.34
CA ILE A 150 -0.90 22.62 -10.15
C ILE A 150 -1.96 23.69 -10.43
N GLU A 151 -3.21 23.43 -10.07
CA GLU A 151 -4.30 24.38 -10.20
C GLU A 151 -3.97 25.72 -9.54
N ARG A 152 -4.36 26.82 -10.20
CA ARG A 152 -4.11 28.19 -9.72
C ARG A 152 -4.56 28.40 -8.27
N ARG A 153 -5.73 27.85 -7.90
CA ARG A 153 -6.26 27.95 -6.53
C ARG A 153 -5.30 27.31 -5.52
N THR A 154 -4.81 26.13 -5.81
CA THR A 154 -3.87 25.39 -4.95
C THR A 154 -2.54 26.15 -4.82
N ARG A 155 -1.97 26.63 -5.92
CA ARG A 155 -0.76 27.48 -5.90
C ARG A 155 -0.95 28.74 -5.04
N THR A 156 -2.11 29.36 -5.09
CA THR A 156 -2.42 30.54 -4.25
C THR A 156 -2.43 30.20 -2.77
N VAL A 157 -3.00 29.04 -2.40
CA VAL A 157 -3.03 28.56 -1.00
C VAL A 157 -1.62 28.25 -0.52
N ILE A 158 -0.79 27.57 -1.33
CA ILE A 158 0.60 27.26 -1.00
C ILE A 158 1.39 28.56 -0.72
N ARG A 159 1.33 29.53 -1.65
CA ARG A 159 2.01 30.82 -1.48
C ARG A 159 1.53 31.60 -0.25
N LYS A 160 0.25 31.48 0.10
CA LYS A 160 -0.28 32.09 1.32
C LYS A 160 0.29 31.42 2.56
N ALA A 161 0.38 30.08 2.59
CA ALA A 161 0.96 29.36 3.70
C ALA A 161 2.45 29.73 3.90
N GLU A 162 3.23 29.80 2.82
CA GLU A 162 4.62 30.24 2.84
C GLU A 162 4.77 31.66 3.41
N LYS A 163 3.93 32.61 2.97
CA LYS A 163 3.93 33.99 3.49
C LYS A 163 3.56 34.08 4.97
N LEU A 164 2.78 33.14 5.49
CA LEU A 164 2.42 33.02 6.90
C LEU A 164 3.47 32.26 7.71
N GLY A 165 4.60 31.91 7.10
CA GLY A 165 5.72 31.25 7.75
C GLY A 165 5.48 29.77 8.07
N TYR A 166 4.52 29.11 7.40
CA TYR A 166 4.39 27.67 7.52
C TYR A 166 5.57 26.97 6.87
N ALA A 167 6.17 26.04 7.61
CA ALA A 167 7.32 25.26 7.15
C ALA A 167 7.09 23.77 7.36
N LEU A 168 7.63 22.97 6.45
CA LEU A 168 7.69 21.52 6.55
C LEU A 168 8.94 21.12 7.34
N GLN A 169 8.79 20.39 8.43
CA GLN A 169 9.89 19.95 9.30
C GLN A 169 9.80 18.44 9.55
N PRO A 170 10.92 17.71 9.56
CA PRO A 170 10.92 16.30 9.94
C PRO A 170 10.46 16.14 11.38
N THR A 171 9.77 15.04 11.66
CA THR A 171 9.33 14.69 13.02
C THR A 171 9.28 13.18 13.18
N ASP A 172 9.52 12.71 14.38
CA ASP A 172 9.30 11.33 14.84
C ASP A 172 8.25 11.24 15.95
N ASP A 173 7.57 12.37 16.23
CA ASP A 173 6.54 12.46 17.27
C ASP A 173 5.25 11.74 16.83
N VAL A 174 5.19 10.44 17.15
CA VAL A 174 4.03 9.59 16.85
C VAL A 174 2.82 9.98 17.70
N ALA A 175 3.03 10.53 18.90
CA ALA A 175 1.94 11.03 19.75
C ALA A 175 1.27 12.28 19.13
N LEU A 176 2.04 13.14 18.47
CA LEU A 176 1.51 14.25 17.68
C LEU A 176 0.65 13.74 16.52
N PHE A 177 1.16 12.72 15.78
CA PHE A 177 0.37 12.08 14.71
C PHE A 177 -0.97 11.56 15.25
N ARG A 178 -0.97 10.82 16.36
CA ARG A 178 -2.18 10.30 16.99
C ARG A 178 -3.17 11.42 17.34
N ARG A 179 -2.72 12.48 18.01
CA ARG A 179 -3.60 13.61 18.39
C ARG A 179 -4.28 14.25 17.18
N LEU A 180 -3.52 14.45 16.08
CA LEU A 180 -4.08 15.05 14.87
C LEU A 180 -5.00 14.08 14.12
N TYR A 181 -4.68 12.80 14.13
CA TYR A 181 -5.53 11.74 13.57
C TYR A 181 -6.89 11.71 14.29
N GLU A 182 -6.91 11.66 15.61
CA GLU A 182 -8.12 11.69 16.42
C GLU A 182 -8.91 13.00 16.20
N ALA A 183 -8.23 14.15 16.19
CA ALA A 183 -8.88 15.44 15.95
C ALA A 183 -9.51 15.56 14.56
N LEU A 184 -8.92 14.93 13.54
CA LEU A 184 -9.46 14.88 12.19
C LEU A 184 -10.75 14.05 12.14
N TYR A 185 -10.69 12.82 12.63
CA TYR A 185 -11.80 11.86 12.48
C TYR A 185 -12.93 12.07 13.48
N ASN A 186 -12.67 12.67 14.65
CA ASN A 186 -13.74 13.09 15.56
C ASN A 186 -14.68 14.18 14.97
N LYS A 187 -14.25 14.83 13.90
CA LYS A 187 -15.07 15.83 13.16
C LYS A 187 -15.83 15.21 11.98
N GLN A 188 -15.56 13.96 11.64
CA GLN A 188 -16.16 13.28 10.49
C GLN A 188 -17.22 12.29 10.95
N SER A 189 -18.39 12.30 10.29
CA SER A 189 -19.50 11.40 10.59
C SER A 189 -19.18 9.92 10.35
N ASP A 190 -18.29 9.64 9.41
CA ASP A 190 -18.00 8.26 8.98
C ASP A 190 -16.95 7.55 9.86
N GLY A 191 -16.41 8.28 10.86
CA GLY A 191 -15.38 7.75 11.75
C GLY A 191 -14.01 7.53 11.09
N ALA A 192 -13.06 7.05 11.87
CA ALA A 192 -11.72 6.73 11.37
C ALA A 192 -11.69 5.37 10.65
N PRO A 193 -10.87 5.22 9.56
CA PRO A 193 -10.74 3.95 8.86
C PRO A 193 -10.16 2.84 9.74
N VAL A 194 -9.34 3.21 10.74
CA VAL A 194 -8.81 2.31 11.78
C VAL A 194 -8.80 3.03 13.13
N ALA A 195 -8.76 2.26 14.22
CA ALA A 195 -8.60 2.84 15.55
C ALA A 195 -7.30 3.64 15.67
N ALA A 196 -7.30 4.73 16.42
CA ALA A 196 -6.15 5.60 16.58
C ALA A 196 -4.92 4.86 17.12
N ASP A 197 -5.09 3.92 18.05
CA ASP A 197 -4.01 3.06 18.57
C ASP A 197 -3.38 2.21 17.47
N THR A 198 -4.19 1.68 16.55
CA THR A 198 -3.70 0.89 15.41
C THR A 198 -2.92 1.77 14.44
N ALA A 199 -3.43 2.96 14.12
CA ALA A 199 -2.74 3.91 13.26
C ALA A 199 -1.41 4.36 13.87
N GLU A 200 -1.40 4.66 15.16
CA GLU A 200 -0.18 5.03 15.91
C GLU A 200 0.86 3.92 15.88
N ARG A 201 0.50 2.68 16.25
CA ARG A 201 1.41 1.52 16.22
C ARG A 201 1.98 1.27 14.82
N PHE A 202 1.14 1.42 13.80
CA PHE A 202 1.57 1.23 12.41
C PHE A 202 2.59 2.30 11.98
N VAL A 203 2.29 3.57 12.20
CA VAL A 203 3.20 4.68 11.87
C VAL A 203 4.51 4.54 12.65
N ALA A 204 4.45 4.24 13.96
CA ALA A 204 5.64 4.00 14.77
C ALA A 204 6.53 2.87 14.19
N ALA A 205 5.90 1.76 13.73
CA ALA A 205 6.63 0.66 13.12
C ALA A 205 7.27 1.05 11.77
N VAL A 206 6.56 1.80 10.92
CA VAL A 206 7.04 2.29 9.62
C VAL A 206 8.24 3.23 9.81
N LEU A 207 8.16 4.17 10.75
CA LEU A 207 9.26 5.11 11.04
C LEU A 207 10.47 4.37 11.62
N LYS A 208 10.26 3.48 12.60
CA LYS A 208 11.34 2.71 13.23
C LYS A 208 12.10 1.82 12.25
N THR A 209 11.45 1.30 11.24
CA THR A 209 12.06 0.43 10.22
C THR A 209 12.66 1.19 9.03
N GLY A 210 12.54 2.53 9.01
CA GLY A 210 13.02 3.35 7.89
C GLY A 210 12.22 3.20 6.59
N LEU A 211 11.04 2.56 6.64
CA LEU A 211 10.15 2.41 5.48
C LEU A 211 9.42 3.71 5.11
N GLY A 212 9.46 4.70 5.99
CA GLY A 212 8.88 6.01 5.77
C GLY A 212 9.50 7.08 6.65
N GLN A 213 9.13 8.30 6.37
CA GLN A 213 9.51 9.50 7.10
C GLN A 213 8.28 10.34 7.39
N ALA A 214 8.18 10.90 8.58
CA ALA A 214 7.11 11.82 8.92
C ALA A 214 7.60 13.27 8.92
N TYR A 215 6.71 14.16 8.52
CA TYR A 215 6.93 15.60 8.54
C TYR A 215 5.73 16.28 9.15
N LYS A 216 5.98 17.31 9.97
CA LYS A 216 4.97 18.24 10.46
C LYS A 216 4.99 19.54 9.64
N ILE A 217 3.83 20.13 9.47
CA ILE A 217 3.69 21.50 8.97
C ILE A 217 3.42 22.39 10.17
N GLU A 218 4.33 23.32 10.43
CA GLU A 218 4.31 24.19 11.60
C GLU A 218 4.33 25.66 11.17
N SER A 219 3.52 26.49 11.82
CA SER A 219 3.50 27.94 11.62
C SER A 219 4.65 28.62 12.33
N ALA A 220 4.89 29.90 12.03
CA ALA A 220 5.98 30.68 12.63
C ALA A 220 5.87 30.83 14.15
N ASP A 221 4.66 30.72 14.72
CA ASP A 221 4.37 30.77 16.14
C ASP A 221 4.37 29.39 16.84
N GLY A 222 4.82 28.35 16.12
CA GLY A 222 4.97 27.00 16.65
C GLY A 222 3.70 26.15 16.68
N GLN A 223 2.62 26.59 16.01
CA GLN A 223 1.41 25.77 15.93
C GLN A 223 1.53 24.72 14.82
N VAL A 224 1.33 23.45 15.19
CA VAL A 224 1.32 22.37 14.20
C VAL A 224 -0.04 22.27 13.53
N ALA A 225 -0.05 22.47 12.21
CA ALA A 225 -1.26 22.41 11.38
C ALA A 225 -1.55 21.02 10.84
N SER A 226 -0.52 20.23 10.56
CA SER A 226 -0.64 18.88 9.94
C SER A 226 0.57 18.03 10.18
N VAL A 227 0.38 16.72 10.09
CA VAL A 227 1.46 15.72 9.97
C VAL A 227 1.21 14.87 8.74
N VAL A 228 2.25 14.59 7.97
CA VAL A 228 2.23 13.70 6.81
C VAL A 228 3.31 12.63 6.97
N VAL A 229 2.99 11.40 6.55
CA VAL A 229 3.96 10.30 6.49
C VAL A 229 4.18 9.95 5.03
N PHE A 230 5.41 10.09 4.57
CA PHE A 230 5.84 9.63 3.27
C PHE A 230 6.45 8.24 3.39
N VAL A 231 6.07 7.37 2.47
CA VAL A 231 6.60 6.00 2.39
C VAL A 231 7.66 5.96 1.31
N ASN A 232 8.82 5.37 1.64
CA ASN A 232 9.94 5.25 0.71
C ASN A 232 9.63 4.14 -0.31
N GLY A 233 9.76 4.45 -1.61
CA GLY A 233 9.76 3.45 -2.67
C GLY A 233 11.11 2.70 -2.76
N PHE A 234 11.24 1.79 -3.73
CA PHE A 234 12.50 1.16 -4.13
C PHE A 234 12.69 1.18 -5.66
#